data_6fa2efaaac5a7a0e96bbf8bea72aedfd
#
_entry.id   6fa2efaaac5a7a0e96bbf8bea72aedfd
#
_cell.length_a   1.000
_cell.length_b   1.000
_cell.length_c   1.000
_cell.angle_alpha   90.00
_cell.angle_beta   90.00
_cell.angle_gamma   90.00
#
_symmetry.space_group_name_H-M   'P 1'
#
loop_
_entity.id
_entity.type
_entity.pdbx_description
1 polymer ?
#
loop_
_entity_poly.entity_id
_entity_poly.type
_entity_poly.pdbx_seq_one_letter_code
_entity_poly.pdbx_strand_id
1 'polypeptide(L)' 'MQIRVNGKAHEVSATTLAALLAELDYQDKLVATAVNQTFVRVVDRPTTTLNPGDAVEILVPRQGG' A
#
# COMPACT_ATOMS: atom_id res chain seq x y z
N MET A 1 0.21 0.02 14.07
CA MET A 1 1.34 -0.89 13.83
C MET A 1 2.36 -0.25 12.92
N GLN A 2 3.55 -0.74 12.93
CA GLN A 2 4.61 -0.20 12.09
C GLN A 2 4.83 -1.07 10.87
N ILE A 3 4.87 -0.43 9.71
CA ILE A 3 5.15 -1.10 8.43
C ILE A 3 6.16 -0.25 7.66
N ARG A 4 6.63 -0.77 6.54
CA ARG A 4 7.47 -0.01 5.62
C ARG A 4 6.66 0.32 4.38
N VAL A 5 6.73 1.56 3.95
CA VAL A 5 6.11 2.00 2.70
C VAL A 5 7.21 2.60 1.83
N ASN A 6 7.47 1.96 0.70
CA ASN A 6 8.54 2.37 -0.22
C ASN A 6 9.87 2.55 0.50
N GLY A 7 10.17 1.63 1.40
CA GLY A 7 11.42 1.60 2.14
C GLY A 7 11.48 2.47 3.38
N LYS A 8 10.42 3.20 3.70
CA LYS A 8 10.38 4.08 4.87
C LYS A 8 9.43 3.54 5.93
N ALA A 9 9.83 3.63 7.18
CA ALA A 9 8.98 3.19 8.29
C ALA A 9 7.83 4.15 8.49
N HIS A 10 6.63 3.60 8.69
CA HIS A 10 5.42 4.36 8.95
C HIS A 10 4.66 3.72 10.09
N GLU A 11 4.15 4.54 10.98
CA GLU A 11 3.21 4.07 12.00
C GLU A 11 1.80 4.28 11.44
N VAL A 12 1.04 3.19 11.30
CA VAL A 12 -0.27 3.26 10.67
C VAL A 12 -1.34 2.58 11.50
N SER A 13 -2.59 3.00 11.32
CA SER A 13 -3.75 2.38 11.95
C SER A 13 -4.39 1.35 11.04
N ALA A 14 -4.14 1.44 9.74
CA ALA A 14 -4.78 0.56 8.75
C ALA A 14 -4.40 -0.89 8.98
N THR A 15 -5.36 -1.79 8.75
CA THR A 15 -5.15 -3.24 8.86
C THR A 15 -5.26 -3.96 7.53
N THR A 16 -5.70 -3.26 6.48
CA THR A 16 -5.75 -3.81 5.12
C THR A 16 -5.03 -2.87 4.18
N LEU A 17 -4.65 -3.40 3.01
CA LEU A 17 -3.99 -2.56 2.02
C LEU A 17 -4.88 -1.44 1.53
N ALA A 18 -6.17 -1.70 1.32
CA ALA A 18 -7.10 -0.66 0.89
C ALA A 18 -7.18 0.46 1.94
N ALA A 19 -7.27 0.10 3.22
CA ALA A 19 -7.31 1.09 4.30
C ALA A 19 -6.01 1.88 4.37
N LEU A 20 -4.87 1.23 4.11
CA LEU A 20 -3.59 1.91 4.10
C LEU A 20 -3.55 2.99 3.01
N LEU A 21 -4.03 2.67 1.82
CA LEU A 21 -4.04 3.65 0.73
C LEU A 21 -4.91 4.86 1.09
N ALA A 22 -6.03 4.63 1.77
CA ALA A 22 -6.88 5.73 2.23
C ALA A 22 -6.16 6.55 3.30
N GLU A 23 -5.50 5.89 4.23
CA GLU A 23 -4.80 6.59 5.32
C GLU A 23 -3.65 7.44 4.78
N LEU A 24 -2.96 6.98 3.74
CA LEU A 24 -1.84 7.69 3.14
C LEU A 24 -2.26 8.59 1.98
N ASP A 25 -3.56 8.73 1.74
CA ASP A 25 -4.12 9.67 0.77
C ASP A 25 -3.88 9.26 -0.68
N TYR A 26 -3.86 7.96 -0.94
CA TYR A 26 -3.69 7.43 -2.30
C TYR A 26 -5.01 6.93 -2.90
N GLN A 27 -6.12 6.99 -2.18
CA GLN A 27 -7.35 6.31 -2.61
C GLN A 27 -7.88 6.80 -3.94
N ASP A 28 -7.65 8.06 -4.29
CA ASP A 28 -8.13 8.63 -5.55
C ASP A 28 -7.06 8.64 -6.63
N LYS A 29 -5.95 7.94 -6.41
CA LYS A 29 -4.84 7.93 -7.35
C LYS A 29 -4.70 6.56 -7.97
N LEU A 30 -4.30 6.56 -9.24
CA LEU A 30 -4.02 5.33 -9.94
C LEU A 30 -2.63 4.85 -9.53
N VAL A 31 -2.59 3.78 -8.75
CA VAL A 31 -1.31 3.27 -8.23
C VAL A 31 -1.26 1.76 -8.40
N ALA A 32 -0.05 1.23 -8.47
CA ALA A 32 0.20 -0.20 -8.37
C ALA A 32 0.70 -0.51 -6.97
N THR A 33 0.34 -1.66 -6.43
CA THR A 33 0.70 -2.01 -5.06
C THR A 33 1.29 -3.40 -4.98
N ALA A 34 2.23 -3.58 -4.05
CA ALA A 34 2.79 -4.88 -3.72
C ALA A 34 2.98 -4.96 -2.20
N VAL A 35 2.82 -6.15 -1.65
CA VAL A 35 3.07 -6.41 -0.24
C VAL A 35 4.09 -7.54 -0.16
N ASN A 36 5.22 -7.27 0.48
CA ASN A 36 6.32 -8.22 0.59
C ASN A 36 6.69 -8.78 -0.78
N GLN A 37 6.79 -7.89 -1.77
CA GLN A 37 7.19 -8.18 -3.15
C GLN A 37 6.15 -8.95 -3.97
N THR A 38 4.94 -9.12 -3.44
CA THR A 38 3.86 -9.77 -4.18
C THR A 38 2.87 -8.70 -4.65
N PHE A 39 2.67 -8.63 -5.96
CA PHE A 39 1.72 -7.68 -6.54
C PHE A 39 0.31 -7.94 -6.02
N VAL A 40 -0.42 -6.88 -5.69
CA VAL A 40 -1.81 -6.96 -5.22
C VAL A 40 -2.69 -6.16 -6.15
N ARG A 41 -3.66 -6.84 -6.76
CA ARG A 41 -4.62 -6.20 -7.65
C ARG A 41 -5.56 -5.29 -6.87
N VAL A 42 -6.12 -4.30 -7.56
CA VAL A 42 -7.06 -3.36 -6.96
C VAL A 42 -8.18 -4.09 -6.21
N VAL A 43 -8.74 -5.12 -6.86
CA VAL A 43 -9.89 -5.85 -6.29
C VAL A 43 -9.53 -6.64 -5.03
N ASP A 44 -8.25 -6.94 -4.82
CA ASP A 44 -7.81 -7.72 -3.67
C ASP A 44 -7.32 -6.85 -2.51
N ARG A 45 -7.21 -5.54 -2.70
CA ARG A 45 -6.71 -4.66 -1.64
C ARG A 45 -7.55 -4.68 -0.37
N PRO A 46 -8.90 -4.70 -0.46
CA PRO A 46 -9.70 -4.71 0.77
C PRO A 46 -9.56 -5.98 1.60
N THR A 47 -9.14 -7.07 0.98
CA THR A 47 -8.99 -8.36 1.68
C THR A 47 -7.54 -8.72 1.95
N THR A 48 -6.60 -7.85 1.57
CA THR A 48 -5.18 -8.08 1.86
C THR A 48 -4.86 -7.50 3.23
N THR A 49 -4.70 -8.39 4.21
CA THR A 49 -4.40 -8.00 5.59
C THR A 49 -2.92 -7.65 5.73
N LEU A 50 -2.65 -6.56 6.42
CA LEU A 50 -1.27 -6.14 6.72
C LEU A 50 -0.88 -6.59 8.11
N ASN A 51 0.38 -7.00 8.24
CA ASN A 51 0.94 -7.41 9.52
C ASN A 51 2.11 -6.48 9.87
N PRO A 52 2.41 -6.34 11.17
CA PRO A 52 3.53 -5.50 11.57
C PRO A 52 4.81 -5.92 10.85
N GLY A 53 5.56 -4.95 10.36
CA GLY A 53 6.82 -5.20 9.67
C GLY A 53 6.67 -5.49 8.18
N ASP A 54 5.46 -5.56 7.65
CA ASP A 54 5.27 -5.77 6.22
C ASP A 54 5.90 -4.65 5.41
N ALA A 55 6.41 -5.02 4.24
CA ALA A 55 6.97 -4.07 3.28
C ALA A 55 5.96 -3.85 2.16
N VAL A 56 5.44 -2.64 2.08
CA VAL A 56 4.45 -2.26 1.07
C VAL A 56 5.11 -1.35 0.05
N GLU A 57 4.86 -1.62 -1.23
CA GLU A 57 5.31 -0.75 -2.30
C GLU A 57 4.11 -0.15 -3.01
N ILE A 58 4.16 1.16 -3.18
CA ILE A 58 3.10 1.92 -3.85
C ILE A 58 3.77 2.69 -4.97
N LEU A 59 3.44 2.33 -6.21
CA LEU A 59 4.03 2.96 -7.39
C LEU A 59 3.00 3.83 -8.09
N VAL A 60 3.33 5.10 -8.24
CA VAL A 60 2.48 6.04 -8.94
C VAL A 60 2.99 6.11 -10.39
N PRO A 61 2.17 5.71 -11.38
CA PRO A 61 2.61 5.74 -12.76
C PRO A 61 2.92 7.16 -13.19
N ARG A 62 3.97 7.31 -13.98
CA ARG A 62 4.28 8.59 -14.58
C ARG A 62 3.42 8.81 -15.80
N GLN A 63 2.86 9.99 -15.89
CA GLN A 63 2.09 10.37 -17.04
C GLN A 63 2.91 11.24 -17.96
N GLY A 64 2.67 11.09 -19.24
CA GLY A 64 3.26 11.96 -20.21
C GLY A 64 4.73 11.72 -20.44
N GLY A 65 5.15 10.59 -20.04
CA GLY A 65 6.51 10.12 -20.34
C GLY A 65 7.53 10.85 -19.63
#